data_296629d578a9d3fb69f6058d41551acb
#
_entry.id   296629d578a9d3fb69f6058d41551acb
#
_cell.length_a   1.000
_cell.length_b   1.000
_cell.length_c   1.000
_cell.angle_alpha   90.00
_cell.angle_beta   90.00
_cell.angle_gamma   90.00
#
_symmetry.space_group_name_H-M   'P 1'
#
loop_
_entity.id
_entity.type
_entity.pdbx_description
1 polymer ?
#
loop_
_entity_poly.entity_id
_entity_poly.type
_entity_poly.pdbx_seq_one_letter_code
_entity_poly.pdbx_strand_id
1 'polypeptide(L)'
;LTELAAACQQLIKDVPGEVTEAVVERYYGGRVETTAFAVADTAIAGRYGEALITLRHALASGADPVPIVAAMASKLRTMARVWGSREPGGALAARLGMKDWQVDRARRDVAGWSDTQLGLAIQATARADAEVKGASRDPVFALERMVTVVATRAPFGMSVAEASARR
;
A
#
# COMPACT_ATOMS: atom_id res chain seq x y z
N LEU A 1 4.60 -14.56 -25.09
CA LEU A 1 3.43 -15.30 -25.62
C LEU A 1 3.08 -16.50 -24.75
N THR A 2 4.06 -17.23 -24.19
CA THR A 2 3.86 -18.43 -23.36
C THR A 2 3.14 -18.11 -22.03
N GLU A 3 3.48 -17.01 -21.38
CA GLU A 3 2.85 -16.58 -20.12
C GLU A 3 1.38 -16.15 -20.33
N LEU A 4 1.08 -15.46 -21.42
CA LEU A 4 -0.30 -15.07 -21.74
C LEU A 4 -1.17 -16.29 -22.01
N ALA A 5 -0.63 -17.28 -22.74
CA ALA A 5 -1.35 -18.53 -23.00
C ALA A 5 -1.60 -19.32 -21.71
N ALA A 6 -0.61 -19.39 -20.82
CA ALA A 6 -0.76 -20.02 -19.51
C ALA A 6 -1.81 -19.30 -18.63
N ALA A 7 -1.80 -17.96 -18.63
CA ALA A 7 -2.77 -17.16 -17.90
C ALA A 7 -4.20 -17.37 -18.43
N CYS A 8 -4.38 -17.42 -19.76
CA CYS A 8 -5.68 -17.73 -20.37
C CYS A 8 -6.17 -19.15 -20.03
N GLN A 9 -5.29 -20.13 -20.09
CA GLN A 9 -5.62 -21.51 -19.72
C GLN A 9 -6.01 -21.63 -18.25
N GLN A 10 -5.30 -20.94 -17.37
CA GLN A 10 -5.63 -20.92 -15.95
C GLN A 10 -7.01 -20.27 -15.72
N LEU A 11 -7.28 -19.15 -16.37
CA LEU A 11 -8.54 -18.44 -16.25
C LEU A 11 -9.72 -19.31 -16.71
N ILE A 12 -9.59 -20.01 -17.85
CA ILE A 12 -10.60 -20.94 -18.38
C ILE A 12 -10.88 -22.09 -17.41
N LYS A 13 -9.85 -22.55 -16.68
CA LYS A 13 -9.96 -23.63 -15.70
C LYS A 13 -10.68 -23.20 -14.43
N ASP A 14 -10.41 -21.97 -13.97
CA ASP A 14 -10.84 -21.47 -12.66
C ASP A 14 -12.22 -20.77 -12.72
N VAL A 15 -12.65 -20.36 -13.92
CA VAL A 15 -13.93 -19.67 -14.12
C VAL A 15 -14.90 -20.58 -14.89
N PRO A 16 -15.90 -21.15 -14.22
CA PRO A 16 -16.94 -21.90 -14.90
C PRO A 16 -17.88 -20.93 -15.67
N GLY A 17 -17.89 -21.03 -17.00
CA GLY A 17 -18.73 -20.24 -17.88
C GLY A 17 -17.98 -19.38 -18.88
N GLU A 18 -18.65 -18.37 -19.44
CA GLU A 18 -18.06 -17.47 -20.43
C GLU A 18 -17.06 -16.50 -19.77
N VAL A 19 -15.84 -16.46 -20.31
CA VAL A 19 -14.78 -15.54 -19.86
C VAL A 19 -15.00 -14.18 -20.54
N THR A 20 -15.68 -13.27 -19.85
CA THR A 20 -15.89 -11.89 -20.28
C THR A 20 -14.82 -10.97 -19.72
N GLU A 21 -14.66 -9.75 -20.30
CA GLU A 21 -13.75 -8.71 -19.79
C GLU A 21 -13.98 -8.43 -18.29
N ALA A 22 -15.22 -8.33 -17.84
CA ALA A 22 -15.58 -8.14 -16.44
C ALA A 22 -15.13 -9.29 -15.53
N VAL A 23 -15.12 -10.53 -16.04
CA VAL A 23 -14.61 -11.71 -15.32
C VAL A 23 -13.11 -11.66 -15.21
N VAL A 24 -12.40 -11.29 -16.28
CA VAL A 24 -10.94 -11.11 -16.30
C VAL A 24 -10.54 -10.03 -15.32
N GLU A 25 -11.19 -8.87 -15.35
CA GLU A 25 -10.92 -7.75 -14.47
C GLU A 25 -11.15 -8.13 -13.00
N ARG A 26 -12.23 -8.82 -12.68
CA ARG A 26 -12.51 -9.31 -11.33
C ARG A 26 -11.50 -10.35 -10.86
N TYR A 27 -11.05 -11.26 -11.73
CA TYR A 27 -10.10 -12.31 -11.38
C TYR A 27 -8.68 -11.78 -11.16
N TYR A 28 -8.21 -10.90 -12.04
CA TYR A 28 -6.88 -10.31 -11.96
C TYR A 28 -6.84 -9.04 -11.13
N GLY A 29 -7.89 -8.21 -11.12
CA GLY A 29 -8.02 -7.01 -10.32
C GLY A 29 -7.92 -7.31 -8.82
N GLY A 30 -8.58 -8.36 -8.35
CA GLY A 30 -8.48 -8.78 -6.95
C GLY A 30 -7.06 -9.22 -6.53
N ARG A 31 -6.26 -9.79 -7.44
CA ARG A 31 -4.85 -10.14 -7.18
C ARG A 31 -3.98 -8.89 -7.12
N VAL A 32 -4.20 -7.93 -7.99
CA VAL A 32 -3.46 -6.64 -8.00
C VAL A 32 -3.74 -5.86 -6.73
N GLU A 33 -5.01 -5.74 -6.31
CA GLU A 33 -5.38 -5.08 -5.07
C GLU A 33 -4.77 -5.78 -3.84
N THR A 34 -4.84 -7.10 -3.76
CA THR A 34 -4.25 -7.88 -2.66
C THR A 34 -2.76 -7.65 -2.58
N THR A 35 -2.05 -7.62 -3.70
CA THR A 35 -0.61 -7.36 -3.75
C THR A 35 -0.27 -5.93 -3.36
N ALA A 36 -1.05 -4.94 -3.83
CA ALA A 36 -0.86 -3.53 -3.47
C ALA A 36 -1.04 -3.29 -1.97
N PHE A 37 -2.08 -3.90 -1.36
CA PHE A 37 -2.26 -3.84 0.09
C PHE A 37 -1.17 -4.59 0.86
N ALA A 38 -0.63 -5.69 0.34
CA ALA A 38 0.49 -6.40 0.97
C ALA A 38 1.74 -5.52 1.04
N VAL A 39 2.06 -4.76 -0.02
CA VAL A 39 3.16 -3.78 -0.01
C VAL A 39 2.92 -2.71 1.05
N ALA A 40 1.71 -2.15 1.12
CA ALA A 40 1.37 -1.11 2.09
C ALA A 40 1.43 -1.65 3.54
N ASP A 41 0.91 -2.84 3.80
CA ASP A 41 0.90 -3.46 5.13
C ASP A 41 2.31 -3.75 5.63
N THR A 42 3.19 -4.29 4.78
CA THR A 42 4.59 -4.57 5.14
C THR A 42 5.39 -3.29 5.39
N ALA A 43 5.17 -2.25 4.59
CA ALA A 43 5.82 -0.95 4.78
C ALA A 43 5.35 -0.27 6.09
N ILE A 44 4.05 -0.19 6.35
CA ILE A 44 3.49 0.42 7.57
C ILE A 44 3.96 -0.32 8.82
N ALA A 45 4.08 -1.65 8.75
CA ALA A 45 4.63 -2.47 9.82
C ALA A 45 6.14 -2.25 10.07
N GLY A 46 6.82 -1.46 9.24
CA GLY A 46 8.26 -1.18 9.37
C GLY A 46 9.16 -2.31 8.86
N ARG A 47 8.63 -3.28 8.13
CA ARG A 47 9.37 -4.42 7.56
C ARG A 47 10.00 -4.02 6.23
N TYR A 48 11.00 -3.15 6.28
CA TYR A 48 11.59 -2.49 5.12
C TYR A 48 12.05 -3.45 4.02
N GLY A 49 12.86 -4.46 4.37
CA GLY A 49 13.37 -5.42 3.39
C GLY A 49 12.25 -6.22 2.71
N GLU A 50 11.28 -6.69 3.51
CA GLU A 50 10.13 -7.43 3.01
C GLU A 50 9.24 -6.55 2.10
N ALA A 51 9.03 -5.29 2.49
CA ALA A 51 8.24 -4.35 1.70
C ALA A 51 8.86 -4.08 0.31
N LEU A 52 10.18 -3.93 0.24
CA LEU A 52 10.88 -3.77 -1.04
C LEU A 52 10.84 -5.04 -1.89
N ILE A 53 11.01 -6.22 -1.29
CA ILE A 53 10.92 -7.50 -2.01
C ILE A 53 9.51 -7.66 -2.59
N THR A 54 8.48 -7.41 -1.77
CA THR A 54 7.07 -7.51 -2.19
C THR A 54 6.76 -6.51 -3.32
N LEU A 55 7.24 -5.26 -3.21
CA LEU A 55 7.10 -4.25 -4.25
C LEU A 55 7.75 -4.69 -5.57
N ARG A 56 9.02 -5.10 -5.51
CA ARG A 56 9.76 -5.53 -6.72
C ARG A 56 9.14 -6.74 -7.38
N HIS A 57 8.68 -7.70 -6.59
CA HIS A 57 7.95 -8.86 -7.10
C HIS A 57 6.64 -8.45 -7.79
N ALA A 58 5.87 -7.53 -7.19
CA ALA A 58 4.66 -7.00 -7.80
C ALA A 58 4.93 -6.36 -9.16
N LEU A 59 5.93 -5.47 -9.23
CA LEU A 59 6.30 -4.77 -10.47
C LEU A 59 6.84 -5.72 -11.54
N ALA A 60 7.68 -6.69 -11.15
CA ALA A 60 8.20 -7.73 -12.07
C ALA A 60 7.07 -8.62 -12.62
N SER A 61 5.98 -8.79 -11.86
CA SER A 61 4.76 -9.50 -12.29
C SER A 61 3.79 -8.63 -13.10
N GLY A 62 4.18 -7.40 -13.46
CA GLY A 62 3.38 -6.49 -14.29
C GLY A 62 2.33 -5.68 -13.52
N ALA A 63 2.43 -5.58 -12.19
CA ALA A 63 1.51 -4.74 -11.44
C ALA A 63 1.69 -3.24 -11.80
N ASP A 64 0.55 -2.56 -12.02
CA ASP A 64 0.55 -1.12 -12.26
C ASP A 64 0.98 -0.36 -10.99
N PRO A 65 1.86 0.65 -11.10
CA PRO A 65 2.27 1.52 -10.01
C PRO A 65 1.12 2.26 -9.30
N VAL A 66 0.11 2.69 -10.02
CA VAL A 66 -0.97 3.55 -9.48
C VAL A 66 -1.78 2.88 -8.38
N PRO A 67 -2.27 1.62 -8.50
CA PRO A 67 -2.93 0.90 -7.42
C PRO A 67 -2.06 0.74 -6.17
N ILE A 68 -0.74 0.59 -6.30
CA ILE A 68 0.17 0.44 -5.15
C ILE A 68 0.20 1.74 -4.33
N VAL A 69 0.32 2.89 -5.00
CA VAL A 69 0.25 4.20 -4.33
C VAL A 69 -1.13 4.43 -3.73
N ALA A 70 -2.20 4.07 -4.44
CA ALA A 70 -3.57 4.23 -3.95
C ALA A 70 -3.83 3.41 -2.67
N ALA A 71 -3.33 2.17 -2.60
CA ALA A 71 -3.43 1.33 -1.40
C ALA A 71 -2.68 1.95 -0.21
N MET A 72 -1.45 2.46 -0.44
CA MET A 72 -0.67 3.16 0.58
C MET A 72 -1.41 4.41 1.08
N ALA A 73 -1.90 5.25 0.17
CA ALA A 73 -2.65 6.45 0.50
C ALA A 73 -3.93 6.14 1.30
N SER A 74 -4.66 5.10 0.92
CA SER A 74 -5.86 4.65 1.63
C SER A 74 -5.56 4.25 3.07
N LYS A 75 -4.50 3.48 3.28
CA LYS A 75 -4.05 3.05 4.60
C LYS A 75 -3.62 4.23 5.48
N LEU A 76 -2.72 5.08 4.99
CA LEU A 76 -2.23 6.25 5.73
C LEU A 76 -3.36 7.24 6.05
N ARG A 77 -4.32 7.44 5.13
CA ARG A 77 -5.51 8.26 5.39
C ARG A 77 -6.35 7.67 6.52
N THR A 78 -6.52 6.36 6.55
CA THR A 78 -7.28 5.69 7.61
C THR A 78 -6.55 5.80 8.95
N MET A 79 -5.22 5.64 8.98
CA MET A 79 -4.40 5.87 10.16
C MET A 79 -4.51 7.31 10.68
N ALA A 80 -4.44 8.30 9.78
CA ALA A 80 -4.57 9.72 10.14
C ALA A 80 -5.95 10.03 10.73
N ARG A 81 -7.02 9.40 10.25
CA ARG A 81 -8.39 9.60 10.77
C ARG A 81 -8.57 9.09 12.20
N VAL A 82 -7.84 8.07 12.61
CA VAL A 82 -7.90 7.52 13.98
C VAL A 82 -6.82 8.09 14.90
N TRP A 83 -5.83 8.80 14.34
CA TRP A 83 -4.73 9.40 15.08
C TRP A 83 -5.23 10.29 16.22
N GLY A 84 -4.66 10.13 17.40
CA GLY A 84 -4.96 10.97 18.56
C GLY A 84 -6.36 10.81 19.16
N SER A 85 -7.26 10.05 18.51
CA SER A 85 -8.61 9.83 19.05
C SER A 85 -8.59 8.86 20.25
N ARG A 86 -9.18 9.32 21.36
CA ARG A 86 -9.39 8.52 22.58
C ARG A 86 -10.83 8.00 22.69
N GLU A 87 -11.67 8.25 21.70
CA GLU A 87 -13.06 7.78 21.68
C GLU A 87 -13.13 6.24 21.70
N PRO A 88 -14.18 5.64 22.29
CA PRO A 88 -14.44 4.20 22.15
C PRO A 88 -14.53 3.81 20.66
N GLY A 89 -14.05 2.60 20.32
CA GLY A 89 -13.95 2.15 18.92
C GLY A 89 -15.26 2.25 18.14
N GLY A 90 -16.37 1.80 18.72
CA GLY A 90 -17.69 1.84 18.08
C GLY A 90 -18.20 3.27 17.84
N ALA A 91 -17.99 4.20 18.79
CA ALA A 91 -18.37 5.62 18.62
C ALA A 91 -17.54 6.27 17.51
N LEU A 92 -16.22 6.00 17.50
CA LEU A 92 -15.33 6.51 16.45
C LEU A 92 -15.69 5.93 15.08
N ALA A 93 -15.99 4.64 15.00
CA ALA A 93 -16.42 3.97 13.78
C ALA A 93 -17.71 4.60 13.21
N ALA A 94 -18.72 4.80 14.02
CA ALA A 94 -19.96 5.46 13.64
C ALA A 94 -19.71 6.88 13.13
N ARG A 95 -18.89 7.69 13.85
CA ARG A 95 -18.57 9.07 13.46
C ARG A 95 -17.79 9.15 12.15
N LEU A 96 -16.89 8.18 11.91
CA LEU A 96 -16.04 8.14 10.71
C LEU A 96 -16.69 7.41 9.52
N GLY A 97 -17.87 6.79 9.69
CA GLY A 97 -18.51 5.96 8.69
C GLY A 97 -17.68 4.72 8.34
N MET A 98 -17.00 4.15 9.35
CA MET A 98 -16.16 2.96 9.24
C MET A 98 -16.78 1.79 9.99
N LYS A 99 -16.33 0.58 9.70
CA LYS A 99 -16.66 -0.60 10.51
C LYS A 99 -15.70 -0.67 11.73
N ASP A 100 -16.17 -1.24 12.85
CA ASP A 100 -15.38 -1.33 14.08
C ASP A 100 -14.01 -1.98 13.85
N TRP A 101 -13.97 -3.09 13.11
CA TRP A 101 -12.73 -3.79 12.81
C TRP A 101 -11.73 -2.94 12.00
N GLN A 102 -12.21 -1.98 11.19
CA GLN A 102 -11.35 -1.07 10.44
C GLN A 102 -10.70 -0.04 11.37
N VAL A 103 -11.44 0.45 12.36
CA VAL A 103 -10.91 1.35 13.40
C VAL A 103 -9.87 0.62 14.23
N ASP A 104 -10.16 -0.61 14.67
CA ASP A 104 -9.23 -1.42 15.47
C ASP A 104 -7.94 -1.73 14.69
N ARG A 105 -8.06 -2.07 13.39
CA ARG A 105 -6.90 -2.28 12.55
C ARG A 105 -6.08 -1.00 12.40
N ALA A 106 -6.72 0.12 12.08
CA ALA A 106 -6.03 1.39 11.91
C ALA A 106 -5.34 1.86 13.20
N ARG A 107 -5.93 1.61 14.37
CA ARG A 107 -5.29 1.87 15.67
C ARG A 107 -4.04 1.02 15.90
N ARG A 108 -4.08 -0.25 15.51
CA ARG A 108 -2.87 -1.10 15.55
C ARG A 108 -1.81 -0.62 14.58
N ASP A 109 -2.20 -0.27 13.36
CA ASP A 109 -1.29 0.19 12.30
C ASP A 109 -0.59 1.51 12.70
N VAL A 110 -1.29 2.41 13.39
CA VAL A 110 -0.75 3.72 13.81
C VAL A 110 -0.02 3.67 15.16
N ALA A 111 -0.10 2.56 15.88
CA ALA A 111 0.59 2.43 17.16
C ALA A 111 2.12 2.58 16.98
N GLY A 112 2.72 3.41 17.84
CA GLY A 112 4.16 3.71 17.79
C GLY A 112 4.61 4.62 16.64
N TRP A 113 3.67 5.25 15.92
CA TRP A 113 3.97 6.35 15.00
C TRP A 113 3.93 7.68 15.75
N SER A 114 4.71 8.67 15.31
CA SER A 114 4.55 10.07 15.69
C SER A 114 3.77 10.83 14.60
N ASP A 115 3.27 12.01 14.94
CA ASP A 115 2.64 12.93 13.99
C ASP A 115 3.57 13.31 12.83
N THR A 116 4.83 13.60 13.16
CA THR A 116 5.88 13.92 12.19
C THR A 116 6.14 12.76 11.23
N GLN A 117 6.22 11.52 11.74
CA GLN A 117 6.43 10.33 10.92
C GLN A 117 5.24 10.07 9.99
N LEU A 118 4.02 10.22 10.51
CA LEU A 118 2.81 10.06 9.72
C LEU A 118 2.72 11.15 8.64
N GLY A 119 3.06 12.40 8.97
CA GLY A 119 3.14 13.51 8.03
C GLY A 119 4.15 13.26 6.90
N LEU A 120 5.36 12.77 7.22
CA LEU A 120 6.37 12.40 6.23
C LEU A 120 5.89 11.28 5.29
N ALA A 121 5.25 10.25 5.84
CA ALA A 121 4.71 9.14 5.05
C ALA A 121 3.62 9.62 4.08
N ILE A 122 2.71 10.48 4.53
CA ILE A 122 1.65 11.08 3.70
C ILE A 122 2.26 11.92 2.58
N GLN A 123 3.23 12.77 2.89
CA GLN A 123 3.91 13.61 1.88
C GLN A 123 4.67 12.76 0.84
N ALA A 124 5.39 11.73 1.29
CA ALA A 124 6.10 10.81 0.39
C ALA A 124 5.12 10.09 -0.55
N THR A 125 3.95 9.69 -0.04
CA THR A 125 2.91 9.02 -0.81
C THR A 125 2.26 9.98 -1.82
N ALA A 126 1.95 11.22 -1.43
CA ALA A 126 1.40 12.23 -2.33
C ALA A 126 2.39 12.58 -3.47
N ARG A 127 3.68 12.65 -3.16
CA ARG A 127 4.73 12.85 -4.18
C ARG A 127 4.79 11.66 -5.14
N ALA A 128 4.78 10.43 -4.64
CA ALA A 128 4.78 9.24 -5.46
C ALA A 128 3.53 9.17 -6.36
N ASP A 129 2.36 9.59 -5.88
CA ASP A 129 1.13 9.65 -6.65
C ASP A 129 1.27 10.57 -7.89
N ALA A 130 1.82 11.76 -7.71
CA ALA A 130 2.09 12.66 -8.82
C ALA A 130 3.12 12.08 -9.82
N GLU A 131 4.16 11.44 -9.30
CA GLU A 131 5.25 10.89 -10.12
C GLU A 131 4.81 9.68 -10.95
N VAL A 132 4.04 8.75 -10.41
CA VAL A 132 3.52 7.60 -11.17
C VAL A 132 2.46 8.00 -12.20
N LYS A 133 1.83 9.16 -12.03
CA LYS A 133 0.85 9.74 -12.97
C LYS A 133 1.49 10.62 -14.06
N GLY A 134 2.81 10.64 -14.17
CA GLY A 134 3.52 11.29 -15.26
C GLY A 134 4.43 12.45 -14.85
N ALA A 135 4.51 12.82 -13.57
CA ALA A 135 5.44 13.87 -13.12
C ALA A 135 6.91 13.39 -13.05
N SER A 136 7.18 12.08 -13.24
CA SER A 136 8.52 11.50 -13.26
C SER A 136 8.69 10.54 -14.44
N ARG A 137 9.96 10.38 -14.87
CA ARG A 137 10.34 9.37 -15.87
C ARG A 137 10.63 7.99 -15.27
N ASP A 138 10.71 7.89 -13.95
CA ASP A 138 11.01 6.65 -13.22
C ASP A 138 9.96 6.38 -12.12
N PRO A 139 8.84 5.76 -12.48
CA PRO A 139 7.81 5.40 -11.54
C PRO A 139 8.25 4.32 -10.54
N VAL A 140 9.21 3.45 -10.91
CA VAL A 140 9.72 2.41 -10.02
C VAL A 140 10.50 3.03 -8.87
N PHE A 141 11.39 3.97 -9.17
CA PHE A 141 12.12 4.71 -8.15
C PHE A 141 11.19 5.52 -7.24
N ALA A 142 10.14 6.12 -7.79
CA ALA A 142 9.13 6.84 -6.99
C ALA A 142 8.48 5.94 -5.94
N LEU A 143 8.12 4.70 -6.33
CA LEU A 143 7.56 3.70 -5.42
C LEU A 143 8.56 3.21 -4.38
N GLU A 144 9.79 2.87 -4.78
CA GLU A 144 10.84 2.42 -3.85
C GLU A 144 11.14 3.48 -2.80
N ARG A 145 11.21 4.76 -3.22
CA ARG A 145 11.39 5.88 -2.30
C ARG A 145 10.22 6.03 -1.33
N MET A 146 8.98 5.96 -1.82
CA MET A 146 7.79 5.99 -0.98
C MET A 146 7.80 4.89 0.06
N VAL A 147 8.02 3.64 -0.35
CA VAL A 147 8.09 2.47 0.53
C VAL A 147 9.21 2.64 1.55
N THR A 148 10.38 3.16 1.14
CA THR A 148 11.51 3.42 2.05
C THR A 148 11.10 4.40 3.15
N VAL A 149 10.54 5.56 2.80
CA VAL A 149 10.13 6.59 3.77
C VAL A 149 9.08 6.04 4.74
N VAL A 150 8.08 5.32 4.24
CA VAL A 150 7.03 4.73 5.08
C VAL A 150 7.59 3.67 6.03
N ALA A 151 8.41 2.75 5.53
CA ALA A 151 8.92 1.64 6.32
C ALA A 151 9.99 2.06 7.34
N THR A 152 10.83 3.02 7.00
CA THR A 152 11.85 3.55 7.94
C THR A 152 11.30 4.63 8.85
N ARG A 153 10.16 5.23 8.51
CA ARG A 153 9.55 6.39 9.19
C ARG A 153 10.49 7.59 9.26
N ALA A 154 11.34 7.74 8.25
CA ALA A 154 12.40 8.76 8.17
C ALA A 154 12.46 9.38 6.77
N PRO A 155 13.02 10.60 6.62
CA PRO A 155 13.27 11.19 5.31
C PRO A 155 14.11 10.27 4.41
N PHE A 156 13.83 10.30 3.11
CA PHE A 156 14.60 9.53 2.14
C PHE A 156 16.09 9.96 2.14
N GLY A 157 16.98 8.99 2.10
CA GLY A 157 18.43 9.23 2.15
C GLY A 157 19.04 9.14 3.56
N MET A 158 18.22 9.03 4.61
CA MET A 158 18.69 8.75 5.96
C MET A 158 18.94 7.24 6.13
N SER A 159 20.04 6.85 6.75
CA SER A 159 20.30 5.44 7.01
C SER A 159 19.32 4.85 8.03
N VAL A 160 19.07 3.54 7.96
CA VAL A 160 18.21 2.84 8.93
C VAL A 160 18.73 2.99 10.36
N ALA A 161 20.05 3.05 10.55
CA ALA A 161 20.68 3.28 11.84
C ALA A 161 20.39 4.67 12.41
N GLU A 162 20.47 5.72 11.58
CA GLU A 162 20.13 7.10 11.97
C GLU A 162 18.64 7.26 12.25
N ALA A 163 17.79 6.57 11.50
CA ALA A 163 16.35 6.55 11.73
C ALA A 163 15.98 5.89 13.07
N SER A 164 16.71 4.85 13.47
CA SER A 164 16.50 4.15 14.76
C SER A 164 16.98 4.97 15.96
N ALA A 165 18.01 5.79 15.81
CA ALA A 165 18.55 6.62 16.90
C ALA A 165 17.65 7.82 17.29
N ARG A 166 16.63 8.14 16.48
CA ARG A 166 15.68 9.25 16.70
C ARG A 166 14.29 8.81 17.18
N ARG A 167 14.13 7.55 17.58
CA ARG A 167 12.88 7.01 18.13
C ARG A 167 12.75 7.20 19.63
#